data_36f581dc35a5e9c4a7bfa08c7aac313f
#
_entry.id   36f581dc35a5e9c4a7bfa08c7aac313f
#
_cell.length_a   1.000
_cell.length_b   1.000
_cell.length_c   1.000
_cell.angle_alpha   90.00
_cell.angle_beta   90.00
_cell.angle_gamma   90.00
#
_symmetry.space_group_name_H-M   'P 1'
#
loop_
_entity.id
_entity.type
_entity.pdbx_description
1 polymer ?
#
loop_
_entity_poly.entity_id
_entity_poly.type
_entity_poly.pdbx_seq_one_letter_code
_entity_poly.pdbx_strand_id
1 'polypeptide(L)'
;MTKQQAIDAANRFMTLLLTDFPASLGMLDQEFIWENHLPAHIPFGGRYVGAPGLQRYLEQLSAAWVIGELVFDDFIFDPETRTLAATGVEKNGTAKPTGRTCDMAFIWEFRFAVDGKLTYLREYNDTAAIGGTFD
;
A
#
# COMPACT_ATOMS: atom_id res chain seq x y z
N MET A 1 -18.68 -9.59 5.27
CA MET A 1 -17.22 -9.80 5.41
C MET A 1 -16.84 -9.78 6.87
N THR A 2 -16.09 -10.76 7.30
CA THR A 2 -15.52 -10.80 8.65
C THR A 2 -14.15 -10.13 8.69
N LYS A 3 -13.66 -9.82 9.90
CA LYS A 3 -12.30 -9.30 10.08
C LYS A 3 -11.27 -10.25 9.45
N GLN A 4 -11.40 -11.56 9.68
CA GLN A 4 -10.43 -12.53 9.14
C GLN A 4 -10.47 -12.58 7.61
N GLN A 5 -11.65 -12.50 7.02
CA GLN A 5 -11.78 -12.42 5.56
C GLN A 5 -11.11 -11.17 4.99
N ALA A 6 -11.25 -10.02 5.67
CA ALA A 6 -10.59 -8.79 5.27
C ALA A 6 -9.06 -8.89 5.37
N ILE A 7 -8.55 -9.46 6.47
CA ILE A 7 -7.11 -9.68 6.65
C ILE A 7 -6.56 -10.60 5.55
N ASP A 8 -7.24 -11.71 5.28
CA ASP A 8 -6.81 -12.68 4.26
C ASP A 8 -6.81 -12.05 2.86
N ALA A 9 -7.84 -11.25 2.54
CA ALA A 9 -7.93 -10.54 1.26
C ALA A 9 -6.81 -9.50 1.11
N ALA A 10 -6.53 -8.72 2.15
CA ALA A 10 -5.45 -7.74 2.13
C ALA A 10 -4.09 -8.40 1.95
N ASN A 11 -3.81 -9.47 2.69
CA ASN A 11 -2.56 -10.23 2.57
C ASN A 11 -2.40 -10.84 1.19
N ARG A 12 -3.47 -11.43 0.65
CA ARG A 12 -3.46 -12.01 -0.69
C ARG A 12 -3.18 -10.95 -1.75
N PHE A 13 -3.85 -9.80 -1.67
CA PHE A 13 -3.63 -8.70 -2.59
C PHE A 13 -2.17 -8.24 -2.57
N MET A 14 -1.62 -7.98 -1.39
CA MET A 14 -0.23 -7.51 -1.25
C MET A 14 0.77 -8.54 -1.77
N THR A 15 0.55 -9.83 -1.52
CA THR A 15 1.39 -10.90 -2.05
C THR A 15 1.33 -10.95 -3.57
N LEU A 16 0.14 -10.94 -4.16
CA LEU A 16 -0.04 -11.00 -5.62
C LEU A 16 0.51 -9.75 -6.30
N LEU A 17 0.37 -8.59 -5.66
CA LEU A 17 0.89 -7.33 -6.20
C LEU A 17 2.38 -7.42 -6.55
N LEU A 18 3.15 -8.14 -5.74
CA LEU A 18 4.60 -8.27 -5.88
C LEU A 18 5.05 -9.55 -6.60
N THR A 19 4.19 -10.57 -6.71
CA THR A 19 4.56 -11.88 -7.27
C THR A 19 3.81 -12.25 -8.53
N ASP A 20 2.57 -11.77 -8.68
CA ASP A 20 1.71 -12.03 -9.84
C ASP A 20 0.79 -10.84 -10.05
N PHE A 21 1.33 -9.77 -10.61
CA PHE A 21 0.60 -8.53 -10.81
C PHE A 21 -0.71 -8.71 -11.59
N PRO A 22 -0.77 -9.46 -12.72
CA PRO A 22 -2.03 -9.68 -13.41
C PRO A 22 -3.11 -10.31 -12.51
N ALA A 23 -2.76 -11.24 -11.64
CA ALA A 23 -3.71 -11.85 -10.70
C ALA A 23 -4.20 -10.84 -9.65
N SER A 24 -3.37 -9.90 -9.22
CA SER A 24 -3.78 -8.86 -8.28
C SER A 24 -4.88 -7.97 -8.84
N LEU A 25 -4.87 -7.73 -10.15
CA LEU A 25 -5.89 -6.91 -10.82
C LEU A 25 -7.28 -7.53 -10.74
N GLY A 26 -7.38 -8.86 -10.68
CA GLY A 26 -8.65 -9.57 -10.52
C GLY A 26 -9.33 -9.32 -9.16
N MET A 27 -8.59 -8.81 -8.18
CA MET A 27 -9.11 -8.47 -6.86
C MET A 27 -9.65 -7.04 -6.76
N LEU A 28 -9.47 -6.23 -7.80
CA LEU A 28 -9.83 -4.82 -7.80
C LEU A 28 -11.22 -4.58 -8.34
N ASP A 29 -11.95 -3.65 -7.71
CA ASP A 29 -13.11 -3.02 -8.30
C ASP A 29 -12.68 -2.15 -9.51
N GLN A 30 -13.62 -1.89 -10.45
CA GLN A 30 -13.32 -1.07 -11.61
C GLN A 30 -12.90 0.36 -11.26
N GLU A 31 -13.41 0.88 -10.15
CA GLU A 31 -13.13 2.24 -9.69
C GLU A 31 -12.06 2.29 -8.58
N PHE A 32 -11.23 1.27 -8.50
CA PHE A 32 -10.18 1.18 -7.48
C PHE A 32 -9.29 2.41 -7.47
N ILE A 33 -8.96 2.87 -6.27
CA ILE A 33 -8.04 3.99 -6.04
C ILE A 33 -6.97 3.57 -5.03
N TRP A 34 -5.72 3.81 -5.37
CA TRP A 34 -4.59 3.77 -4.45
C TRP A 34 -4.13 5.20 -4.17
N GLU A 35 -4.00 5.56 -2.89
CA GLU A 35 -3.66 6.93 -2.52
C GLU A 35 -2.65 6.93 -1.38
N ASN A 36 -1.71 7.87 -1.43
CA ASN A 36 -0.81 8.18 -0.34
C ASN A 36 -0.55 9.69 -0.26
N HIS A 37 0.03 10.12 0.85
CA HIS A 37 0.30 11.55 1.12
C HIS A 37 1.79 11.81 1.30
N LEU A 38 2.62 11.16 0.48
CA LEU A 38 4.07 11.35 0.53
C LEU A 38 4.47 12.78 0.13
N PRO A 39 5.59 13.30 0.64
CA PRO A 39 6.13 14.59 0.21
C PRO A 39 6.31 14.67 -1.32
N ALA A 40 6.15 15.87 -1.88
CA ALA A 40 6.13 16.08 -3.33
C ALA A 40 7.42 15.67 -4.04
N HIS A 41 8.56 15.64 -3.34
CA HIS A 41 9.85 15.22 -3.92
C HIS A 41 10.02 13.69 -4.01
N ILE A 42 9.08 12.92 -3.48
CA ILE A 42 9.11 11.47 -3.59
C ILE A 42 8.33 11.04 -4.85
N PRO A 43 8.96 10.29 -5.78
CA PRO A 43 8.38 10.09 -7.12
C PRO A 43 7.15 9.18 -7.17
N PHE A 44 6.84 8.43 -6.12
CA PHE A 44 5.70 7.51 -6.10
C PHE A 44 4.57 7.97 -5.17
N GLY A 45 4.50 9.27 -4.90
CA GLY A 45 3.40 9.88 -4.13
C GLY A 45 2.19 10.21 -4.99
N GLY A 46 1.01 10.33 -4.34
CA GLY A 46 -0.19 10.84 -4.95
C GLY A 46 -1.34 9.84 -5.04
N ARG A 47 -2.16 10.05 -6.07
CA ARG A 47 -3.39 9.29 -6.30
C ARG A 47 -3.32 8.55 -7.63
N TYR A 48 -3.63 7.26 -7.59
CA TYR A 48 -3.55 6.35 -8.73
C TYR A 48 -4.91 5.67 -8.91
N VAL A 49 -5.48 5.77 -10.11
CA VAL A 49 -6.85 5.33 -10.39
C VAL A 49 -6.86 4.09 -11.28
N GLY A 50 -7.57 3.06 -10.85
CA GLY A 50 -7.78 1.84 -11.62
C GLY A 50 -6.53 1.00 -11.82
N ALA A 51 -6.64 -0.02 -12.66
CA ALA A 51 -5.52 -0.91 -12.97
C ALA A 51 -4.35 -0.17 -13.65
N PRO A 52 -4.57 0.74 -14.61
CA PRO A 52 -3.47 1.52 -15.22
C PRO A 52 -2.74 2.40 -14.19
N GLY A 53 -3.49 2.97 -13.25
CA GLY A 53 -2.91 3.77 -12.17
C GLY A 53 -2.04 2.93 -11.24
N LEU A 54 -2.50 1.75 -10.85
CA LEU A 54 -1.74 0.84 -10.01
C LEU A 54 -0.45 0.38 -10.71
N GLN A 55 -0.50 0.08 -11.99
CA GLN A 55 0.69 -0.27 -12.77
C GLN A 55 1.70 0.88 -12.76
N ARG A 56 1.26 2.12 -12.97
CA ARG A 56 2.12 3.30 -12.92
C ARG A 56 2.75 3.48 -11.54
N TYR A 57 1.96 3.28 -10.46
CA TYR A 57 2.47 3.35 -9.10
C TYR A 57 3.62 2.37 -8.87
N LEU A 58 3.44 1.10 -9.28
CA LEU A 58 4.47 0.08 -9.10
C LEU A 58 5.72 0.37 -9.91
N GLU A 59 5.58 0.89 -11.11
CA GLU A 59 6.73 1.29 -11.95
C GLU A 59 7.52 2.41 -11.27
N GLN A 60 6.83 3.43 -10.74
CA GLN A 60 7.47 4.53 -10.03
C GLN A 60 8.11 4.09 -8.71
N LEU A 61 7.40 3.23 -7.96
CA LEU A 61 7.92 2.68 -6.71
C LEU A 61 9.18 1.87 -6.96
N SER A 62 9.16 0.91 -7.86
CA SER A 62 10.29 0.03 -8.14
C SER A 62 11.50 0.76 -8.73
N ALA A 63 11.28 1.88 -9.41
CA ALA A 63 12.37 2.71 -9.93
C ALA A 63 13.11 3.49 -8.83
N ALA A 64 12.45 3.80 -7.71
CA ALA A 64 12.96 4.73 -6.71
C ALA A 64 13.17 4.12 -5.32
N TRP A 65 12.55 2.99 -5.02
CA TRP A 65 12.50 2.43 -3.66
C TRP A 65 12.78 0.93 -3.65
N VAL A 66 13.56 0.49 -2.68
CA VAL A 66 13.69 -0.93 -2.33
C VAL A 66 12.84 -1.17 -1.10
N ILE A 67 11.79 -1.97 -1.25
CA ILE A 67 10.88 -2.31 -0.15
C ILE A 67 11.67 -3.13 0.89
N GLY A 68 11.57 -2.69 2.15
CA GLY A 68 12.16 -3.39 3.28
C GLY A 68 11.28 -4.52 3.80
N GLU A 69 11.50 -4.91 5.04
CA GLU A 69 10.68 -5.91 5.72
C GLU A 69 9.41 -5.26 6.28
N LEU A 70 8.25 -5.77 5.86
CA LEU A 70 6.96 -5.31 6.38
C LEU A 70 6.58 -6.13 7.62
N VAL A 71 6.50 -5.45 8.77
CA VAL A 71 6.11 -6.05 10.06
C VAL A 71 4.79 -5.44 10.49
N PHE A 72 3.72 -6.24 10.46
CA PHE A 72 2.40 -5.80 10.91
C PHE A 72 2.25 -5.97 12.41
N ASP A 73 1.68 -4.95 13.07
CA ASP A 73 1.45 -4.93 14.52
C ASP A 73 0.02 -5.32 14.84
N ASP A 74 -0.97 -4.72 14.15
CA ASP A 74 -2.38 -4.88 14.48
C ASP A 74 -3.27 -4.68 13.25
N PHE A 75 -4.50 -5.22 13.36
CA PHE A 75 -5.56 -5.07 12.36
C PHE A 75 -6.84 -4.62 13.05
N ILE A 76 -7.43 -3.53 12.56
CA ILE A 76 -8.68 -2.97 13.07
C ILE A 76 -9.69 -3.03 11.91
N PHE A 77 -10.85 -3.63 12.16
CA PHE A 77 -11.86 -3.82 11.13
C PHE A 77 -13.22 -3.27 11.53
N ASP A 78 -13.81 -2.46 10.66
CA ASP A 78 -15.19 -2.03 10.74
C ASP A 78 -16.05 -2.85 9.78
N PRO A 79 -16.92 -3.75 10.27
CA PRO A 79 -17.75 -4.59 9.41
C PRO A 79 -18.84 -3.80 8.67
N GLU A 80 -19.24 -2.65 9.21
CA GLU A 80 -20.30 -1.83 8.64
C GLU A 80 -19.86 -1.19 7.32
N THR A 81 -18.64 -0.67 7.28
CA THR A 81 -18.06 -0.05 6.08
C THR A 81 -17.12 -0.98 5.31
N ARG A 82 -16.86 -2.18 5.82
CA ARG A 82 -15.87 -3.13 5.29
C ARG A 82 -14.49 -2.49 5.14
N THR A 83 -14.06 -1.75 6.15
CA THR A 83 -12.79 -1.05 6.19
C THR A 83 -11.82 -1.74 7.14
N LEU A 84 -10.65 -2.09 6.65
CA LEU A 84 -9.56 -2.68 7.41
C LEU A 84 -8.42 -1.67 7.52
N ALA A 85 -7.98 -1.37 8.74
CA ALA A 85 -6.75 -0.63 9.00
C ALA A 85 -5.68 -1.59 9.49
N ALA A 86 -4.53 -1.63 8.80
CA ALA A 86 -3.37 -2.42 9.18
C ALA A 86 -2.26 -1.48 9.64
N THR A 87 -1.80 -1.64 10.88
CA THR A 87 -0.69 -0.86 11.43
C THR A 87 0.60 -1.67 11.39
N GLY A 88 1.73 -1.01 11.20
CA GLY A 88 3.02 -1.69 11.16
C GLY A 88 4.19 -0.78 10.92
N VAL A 89 5.32 -1.41 10.63
CA VAL A 89 6.58 -0.75 10.29
C VAL A 89 7.22 -1.43 9.09
N GLU A 90 7.67 -0.65 8.13
CA GLU A 90 8.59 -1.12 7.09
C GLU A 90 10.01 -0.89 7.59
N LYS A 91 10.78 -1.96 7.77
CA LYS A 91 12.15 -1.89 8.25
C LYS A 91 13.13 -1.90 7.11
N ASN A 92 14.13 -1.00 7.17
CA ASN A 92 15.21 -0.91 6.19
C ASN A 92 14.74 -0.69 4.75
N GLY A 93 13.68 0.10 4.56
CA GLY A 93 13.33 0.59 3.24
C GLY A 93 14.43 1.51 2.73
N THR A 94 14.76 1.46 1.44
CA THR A 94 15.91 2.16 0.87
C THR A 94 15.53 3.02 -0.32
N ALA A 95 15.90 4.30 -0.29
CA ALA A 95 15.79 5.19 -1.44
C ALA A 95 16.92 4.88 -2.43
N LYS A 96 16.59 4.45 -3.64
CA LYS A 96 17.58 4.11 -4.67
C LYS A 96 18.49 5.28 -5.05
N PRO A 97 17.97 6.53 -5.21
CA PRO A 97 18.82 7.65 -5.62
C PRO A 97 19.93 8.00 -4.63
N THR A 98 19.73 7.79 -3.34
CA THR A 98 20.67 8.18 -2.29
C THR A 98 21.35 7.02 -1.60
N GLY A 99 20.76 5.84 -1.65
CA GLY A 99 21.18 4.67 -0.86
C GLY A 99 20.85 4.76 0.62
N ARG A 100 20.12 5.82 1.06
CA ARG A 100 19.73 5.98 2.46
C ARG A 100 18.57 5.07 2.81
N THR A 101 18.58 4.57 4.05
CA THR A 101 17.56 3.67 4.58
C THR A 101 16.77 4.32 5.71
N CYS A 102 15.55 3.83 5.94
CA CYS A 102 14.81 4.17 7.14
C CYS A 102 13.91 3.02 7.61
N ASP A 103 13.52 3.08 8.87
CA ASP A 103 12.38 2.36 9.39
C ASP A 103 11.18 3.32 9.35
N MET A 104 10.08 2.88 8.74
CA MET A 104 8.94 3.76 8.49
C MET A 104 7.66 3.15 9.03
N ALA A 105 7.10 3.78 10.06
CA ALA A 105 5.78 3.41 10.57
C ALA A 105 4.70 3.72 9.54
N PHE A 106 3.70 2.87 9.47
CA PHE A 106 2.60 3.06 8.51
C PHE A 106 1.26 2.62 9.11
N ILE A 107 0.19 3.15 8.52
CA ILE A 107 -1.16 2.64 8.62
C ILE A 107 -1.69 2.54 7.19
N TRP A 108 -2.15 1.34 6.80
CA TRP A 108 -2.78 1.12 5.51
C TRP A 108 -4.27 0.86 5.71
N GLU A 109 -5.10 1.60 4.98
CA GLU A 109 -6.54 1.46 5.00
C GLU A 109 -7.01 0.77 3.73
N PHE A 110 -7.67 -0.39 3.90
CA PHE A 110 -8.27 -1.16 2.82
C PHE A 110 -9.78 -1.06 2.92
N ARG A 111 -10.45 -0.75 1.82
CA ARG A 111 -11.91 -0.76 1.74
C ARG A 111 -12.37 -1.77 0.71
N PHE A 112 -13.36 -2.57 1.09
CA PHE A 112 -13.90 -3.64 0.24
C PHE A 112 -15.35 -3.36 -0.11
N ALA A 113 -15.74 -3.72 -1.35
CA ALA A 113 -17.14 -3.73 -1.77
C ALA A 113 -17.88 -4.93 -1.16
N VAL A 114 -19.20 -4.95 -1.33
CA VAL A 114 -20.04 -6.06 -0.85
C VAL A 114 -19.62 -7.41 -1.47
N ASP A 115 -19.17 -7.40 -2.72
CA ASP A 115 -18.69 -8.59 -3.44
C ASP A 115 -17.26 -9.01 -3.05
N GLY A 116 -16.62 -8.29 -2.12
CA GLY A 116 -15.26 -8.57 -1.66
C GLY A 116 -14.14 -7.95 -2.49
N LYS A 117 -14.46 -7.24 -3.56
CA LYS A 117 -13.47 -6.54 -4.37
C LYS A 117 -12.89 -5.35 -3.61
N LEU A 118 -11.60 -5.08 -3.78
CA LEU A 118 -10.92 -3.94 -3.18
C LEU A 118 -11.27 -2.67 -3.96
N THR A 119 -11.87 -1.68 -3.27
CA THR A 119 -12.28 -0.42 -3.88
C THR A 119 -11.32 0.72 -3.62
N TYR A 120 -10.58 0.64 -2.51
CA TYR A 120 -9.74 1.73 -2.06
C TYR A 120 -8.63 1.23 -1.16
N LEU A 121 -7.41 1.74 -1.39
CA LEU A 121 -6.28 1.54 -0.50
C LEU A 121 -5.63 2.90 -0.27
N ARG A 122 -5.48 3.27 1.00
CA ARG A 122 -4.80 4.50 1.38
C ARG A 122 -3.69 4.20 2.36
N GLU A 123 -2.51 4.76 2.09
CA GLU A 123 -1.36 4.64 2.95
C GLU A 123 -1.14 5.93 3.72
N TYR A 124 -0.95 5.79 5.02
CA TYR A 124 -0.38 6.82 5.89
C TYR A 124 0.99 6.35 6.33
N ASN A 125 2.00 7.13 6.03
CA ASN A 125 3.39 6.79 6.29
C ASN A 125 4.03 7.84 7.19
N ASP A 126 5.08 7.46 7.91
CA ASP A 126 5.98 8.42 8.56
C ASP A 126 6.71 9.22 7.46
N THR A 127 6.12 10.33 7.07
CA THR A 127 6.60 11.15 5.96
C THR A 127 7.94 11.82 6.24
N ALA A 128 8.25 12.09 7.50
CA ALA A 128 9.56 12.64 7.88
C ALA A 128 10.66 11.58 7.66
N ALA A 129 10.40 10.32 8.05
CA ALA A 129 11.36 9.24 7.88
C ALA A 129 11.67 8.98 6.40
N ILE A 130 10.64 8.74 5.59
CA ILE A 130 10.85 8.46 4.16
C ILE A 130 11.34 9.70 3.41
N GLY A 131 10.82 10.89 3.73
CA GLY A 131 11.25 12.14 3.11
C GLY A 131 12.74 12.39 3.25
N GLY A 132 13.29 12.13 4.45
CA GLY A 132 14.71 12.29 4.73
C GLY A 132 15.61 11.36 3.92
N THR A 133 15.12 10.22 3.45
CA THR A 133 15.93 9.30 2.64
C THR A 133 16.15 9.80 1.21
N PHE A 134 15.29 10.69 0.72
CA PHE A 134 15.39 11.27 -0.64
C PHE A 134 16.14 12.62 -0.66
N ASP A 135 16.55 13.13 0.47
CA ASP A 135 17.26 14.42 0.57
C ASP A 135 18.76 14.34 0.16
#